data_4a64177470346b913b00257fc88fa064
#
_entry.id   4a64177470346b913b00257fc88fa064
#
_cell.length_a   1.000
_cell.length_b   1.000
_cell.length_c   1.000
_cell.angle_alpha   90.00
_cell.angle_beta   90.00
_cell.angle_gamma   90.00
#
_symmetry.space_group_name_H-M   'P 1'
#
loop_
_entity.id
_entity.type
_entity.pdbx_description
1 polymer ?
#
loop_
_entity_poly.entity_id
_entity_poly.type
_entity_poly.pdbx_seq_one_letter_code
_entity_poly.pdbx_strand_id
1 'polypeptide(L)'
;MLNSPLEFLAEQMGNVVKYDQNGNPSIFVPFPKMNSKDLDSSLPDRTHPAFIVNGQTVDRILIGKYMASELTPGGTLYSLPNMPPIHSLGADQLDQRIRMFPGACSMTIAMHGLILLLAKKNGWTPKGNTYLSVDHRDGTPWDTAQNYTLGTKRVLYGWEYECITAHTSAAELKPDIAPKYWKKKKFIGGVTVPGQRGSEKGRGWLTLTGTGPASWNLDGTIASINDPIGNTMENMPGFRVFDGELQIFENNNAAHPDADNTASSGAWKAILPSSVNNSHTLVAPGTAGTLKWNKNGTGNAAPQLDTQIATRCAGDEYMTALFKDLTANAARVPYVPAILQELGIFPIASDTASDTTEGRVYYRNNEGTEYLPRRGGNCWNSSYSGLGYVYAHGARGYASVGFGARPAFVEL
;
A
#
# COMPACT_ATOMS: atom_id res chain seq x y z
N MET A 1 -3.46 -32.41 -19.15
CA MET A 1 -2.22 -31.72 -19.52
C MET A 1 -1.37 -31.68 -18.27
N LEU A 2 -0.09 -31.98 -18.35
CA LEU A 2 0.82 -31.79 -17.21
C LEU A 2 0.95 -30.28 -16.99
N ASN A 3 0.70 -29.81 -15.75
CA ASN A 3 0.90 -28.42 -15.35
C ASN A 3 2.36 -28.03 -15.62
N SER A 4 2.60 -26.79 -16.00
CA SER A 4 3.97 -26.28 -16.09
C SER A 4 4.67 -26.38 -14.73
N PRO A 5 6.01 -26.48 -14.66
CA PRO A 5 6.72 -26.49 -13.37
C PRO A 5 6.35 -25.29 -12.49
N LEU A 6 6.04 -24.12 -13.09
CA LEU A 6 5.61 -22.93 -12.38
C LEU A 6 4.23 -23.12 -11.75
N GLU A 7 3.27 -23.67 -12.52
CA GLU A 7 1.91 -23.97 -12.00
C GLU A 7 1.97 -24.96 -10.84
N PHE A 8 2.74 -26.05 -11.02
CA PHE A 8 2.90 -27.04 -9.96
C PHE A 8 3.46 -26.42 -8.67
N LEU A 9 4.51 -25.61 -8.75
CA LEU A 9 5.09 -24.94 -7.58
C LEU A 9 4.12 -23.93 -6.96
N ALA A 10 3.39 -23.18 -7.77
CA ALA A 10 2.39 -22.23 -7.29
C ALA A 10 1.24 -22.94 -6.56
N GLU A 11 0.70 -24.02 -7.11
CA GLU A 11 -0.34 -24.85 -6.50
C GLU A 11 0.09 -25.44 -5.16
N GLN A 12 1.34 -25.92 -5.02
CA GLN A 12 1.87 -26.42 -3.74
C GLN A 12 1.86 -25.33 -2.65
N MET A 13 1.91 -24.06 -3.04
CA MET A 13 1.80 -22.92 -2.12
C MET A 13 0.35 -22.38 -2.01
N GLY A 14 -0.63 -23.00 -2.65
CA GLY A 14 -2.00 -22.49 -2.72
C GLY A 14 -2.16 -21.22 -3.57
N ASN A 15 -1.17 -20.92 -4.44
CA ASN A 15 -1.21 -19.76 -5.34
C ASN A 15 -1.80 -20.13 -6.71
N VAL A 16 -2.22 -19.14 -7.48
CA VAL A 16 -2.81 -19.28 -8.81
C VAL A 16 -1.91 -18.62 -9.84
N VAL A 17 -1.65 -19.29 -10.95
CA VAL A 17 -0.99 -18.69 -12.13
C VAL A 17 -2.04 -18.37 -13.18
N LYS A 18 -2.02 -17.16 -13.69
CA LYS A 18 -2.77 -16.72 -14.89
C LYS A 18 -1.78 -16.41 -15.99
N TYR A 19 -2.20 -16.61 -17.24
CA TYR A 19 -1.37 -16.31 -18.41
C TYR A 19 -2.07 -15.26 -19.28
N ASP A 20 -1.28 -14.35 -19.84
CA ASP A 20 -1.78 -13.49 -20.91
C ASP A 20 -1.91 -14.26 -22.24
N GLN A 21 -2.41 -13.58 -23.27
CA GLN A 21 -2.56 -14.20 -24.60
C GLN A 21 -1.24 -14.58 -25.28
N ASN A 22 -0.10 -14.13 -24.78
CA ASN A 22 1.24 -14.47 -25.27
C ASN A 22 1.89 -15.58 -24.43
N GLY A 23 1.19 -16.12 -23.43
CA GLY A 23 1.69 -17.15 -22.53
C GLY A 23 2.60 -16.62 -21.41
N ASN A 24 2.65 -15.32 -21.16
CA ASN A 24 3.40 -14.76 -20.05
C ASN A 24 2.66 -14.98 -18.73
N PRO A 25 3.32 -15.53 -17.68
CA PRO A 25 2.67 -15.82 -16.41
C PRO A 25 2.53 -14.60 -15.53
N SER A 26 1.56 -14.68 -14.61
CA SER A 26 1.42 -13.78 -13.47
C SER A 26 0.89 -14.58 -12.28
N ILE A 27 1.45 -14.37 -11.08
CA ILE A 27 1.22 -15.20 -9.88
C ILE A 27 0.35 -14.43 -8.89
N PHE A 28 -0.69 -15.10 -8.37
CA PHE A 28 -1.69 -14.51 -7.50
C PHE A 28 -1.91 -15.34 -6.23
N VAL A 29 -2.25 -14.66 -5.14
CA VAL A 29 -2.73 -15.25 -3.90
C VAL A 29 -4.25 -15.19 -3.90
N PRO A 30 -4.96 -16.34 -3.79
CA PRO A 30 -6.41 -16.36 -3.71
C PRO A 30 -6.90 -16.02 -2.29
N PHE A 31 -7.94 -15.21 -2.21
CA PHE A 31 -8.67 -14.91 -0.99
C PHE A 31 -10.11 -15.36 -1.16
N PRO A 32 -10.58 -16.36 -0.40
CA PRO A 32 -11.98 -16.78 -0.41
C PRO A 32 -12.87 -15.67 0.16
N LYS A 33 -14.14 -15.68 -0.22
CA LYS A 33 -15.15 -14.77 0.30
C LYS A 33 -15.21 -14.80 1.82
N MET A 34 -15.26 -13.60 2.42
CA MET A 34 -15.31 -13.40 3.87
C MET A 34 -16.37 -12.37 4.23
N ASN A 35 -16.94 -12.49 5.43
CA ASN A 35 -17.77 -11.45 6.02
C ASN A 35 -16.91 -10.47 6.80
N SER A 36 -17.31 -9.20 6.82
CA SER A 36 -16.63 -8.15 7.55
C SER A 36 -16.54 -8.43 9.05
N LYS A 37 -17.62 -8.95 9.64
CA LYS A 37 -17.68 -9.32 11.06
C LYS A 37 -16.68 -10.43 11.44
N ASP A 38 -16.35 -11.33 10.51
CA ASP A 38 -15.35 -12.37 10.74
C ASP A 38 -13.93 -11.80 10.80
N LEU A 39 -13.71 -10.63 10.23
CA LEU A 39 -12.42 -9.91 10.26
C LEU A 39 -12.27 -9.08 11.53
N ASP A 40 -13.34 -8.39 11.95
CA ASP A 40 -13.44 -7.70 13.24
C ASP A 40 -14.88 -7.64 13.72
N SER A 41 -15.12 -7.97 15.00
CA SER A 41 -16.46 -8.06 15.59
C SER A 41 -17.22 -6.72 15.66
N SER A 42 -16.55 -5.58 15.52
CA SER A 42 -17.17 -4.26 15.47
C SER A 42 -17.79 -3.93 14.11
N LEU A 43 -17.40 -4.68 13.06
CA LEU A 43 -17.91 -4.51 11.70
C LEU A 43 -19.25 -5.22 11.50
N PRO A 44 -20.05 -4.81 10.49
CA PRO A 44 -21.35 -5.39 10.23
C PRO A 44 -21.23 -6.84 9.73
N ASP A 45 -22.27 -7.64 10.04
CA ASP A 45 -22.40 -9.02 9.57
C ASP A 45 -22.89 -9.05 8.12
N ARG A 46 -21.97 -8.86 7.21
CA ARG A 46 -22.23 -8.86 5.75
C ARG A 46 -20.97 -9.29 4.99
N THR A 47 -21.13 -9.66 3.74
CA THR A 47 -20.00 -9.90 2.82
C THR A 47 -19.13 -8.65 2.76
N HIS A 48 -17.81 -8.81 2.94
CA HIS A 48 -16.86 -7.71 2.85
C HIS A 48 -16.90 -7.09 1.44
N PRO A 49 -16.85 -5.75 1.31
CA PRO A 49 -16.96 -5.05 0.02
C PRO A 49 -16.02 -5.56 -1.08
N ALA A 50 -14.83 -6.06 -0.74
CA ALA A 50 -13.87 -6.61 -1.70
C ALA A 50 -14.43 -7.75 -2.58
N PHE A 51 -15.49 -8.43 -2.12
CA PHE A 51 -16.12 -9.55 -2.81
C PHE A 51 -17.42 -9.20 -3.52
N ILE A 52 -17.75 -7.90 -3.63
CA ILE A 52 -18.98 -7.45 -4.30
C ILE A 52 -18.59 -6.52 -5.44
N VAL A 53 -18.91 -6.93 -6.68
CA VAL A 53 -18.61 -6.18 -7.91
C VAL A 53 -19.87 -6.03 -8.74
N ASN A 54 -20.29 -4.80 -9.04
CA ASN A 54 -21.54 -4.47 -9.73
C ASN A 54 -22.77 -5.21 -9.19
N GLY A 55 -22.85 -5.30 -7.85
CA GLY A 55 -23.94 -5.97 -7.15
C GLY A 55 -23.85 -7.52 -7.14
N GLN A 56 -22.86 -8.10 -7.81
CA GLN A 56 -22.61 -9.54 -7.79
C GLN A 56 -21.58 -9.88 -6.73
N THR A 57 -21.85 -10.93 -5.94
CA THR A 57 -20.92 -11.48 -4.97
C THR A 57 -20.05 -12.54 -5.65
N VAL A 58 -18.73 -12.38 -5.57
CA VAL A 58 -17.76 -13.37 -6.06
C VAL A 58 -17.28 -14.26 -4.92
N ASP A 59 -17.01 -15.55 -5.20
CA ASP A 59 -16.59 -16.51 -4.20
C ASP A 59 -15.12 -16.34 -3.80
N ARG A 60 -14.32 -15.69 -4.64
CA ARG A 60 -12.92 -15.36 -4.36
C ARG A 60 -12.44 -14.17 -5.17
N ILE A 61 -11.39 -13.53 -4.66
CA ILE A 61 -10.57 -12.56 -5.39
C ILE A 61 -9.13 -13.05 -5.45
N LEU A 62 -8.39 -12.61 -6.45
CA LEU A 62 -6.98 -12.93 -6.61
C LEU A 62 -6.20 -11.63 -6.50
N ILE A 63 -5.22 -11.57 -5.59
CA ILE A 63 -4.33 -10.41 -5.43
C ILE A 63 -2.92 -10.83 -5.86
N GLY A 64 -2.24 -10.01 -6.66
CA GLY A 64 -0.90 -10.27 -7.13
C GLY A 64 0.03 -10.62 -5.97
N LYS A 65 0.73 -11.76 -6.06
CA LYS A 65 1.69 -12.17 -5.04
C LYS A 65 2.82 -11.16 -4.90
N TYR A 66 3.22 -10.55 -6.00
CA TYR A 66 4.31 -9.58 -6.11
C TYR A 66 3.81 -8.23 -6.59
N MET A 67 4.54 -7.18 -6.28
CA MET A 67 4.33 -5.86 -6.88
C MET A 67 4.41 -5.95 -8.40
N ALA A 68 3.70 -5.06 -9.09
CA ALA A 68 3.70 -5.00 -10.55
C ALA A 68 5.10 -4.77 -11.11
N SER A 69 5.43 -5.52 -12.15
CA SER A 69 6.68 -5.41 -12.93
C SER A 69 6.39 -5.57 -14.42
N GLU A 70 7.28 -5.11 -15.28
CA GLU A 70 7.17 -5.24 -16.72
C GLU A 70 8.20 -6.22 -17.27
N LEU A 71 7.84 -6.98 -18.31
CA LEU A 71 8.76 -7.83 -19.07
C LEU A 71 9.40 -7.06 -20.21
N THR A 72 8.67 -6.13 -20.80
CA THR A 72 9.13 -5.23 -21.86
C THR A 72 8.77 -3.78 -21.50
N PRO A 73 9.65 -2.81 -21.72
CA PRO A 73 9.39 -1.41 -21.45
C PRO A 73 8.08 -0.92 -22.10
N GLY A 74 7.20 -0.30 -21.32
CA GLY A 74 5.90 0.21 -21.79
C GLY A 74 4.81 -0.84 -21.96
N GLY A 75 5.08 -2.13 -21.76
CA GLY A 75 4.14 -3.23 -21.94
C GLY A 75 3.23 -3.50 -20.72
N THR A 76 2.57 -4.65 -20.79
CA THR A 76 1.71 -5.19 -19.73
C THR A 76 2.45 -5.32 -18.39
N LEU A 77 1.74 -5.13 -17.28
CA LEU A 77 2.27 -5.31 -15.94
C LEU A 77 1.85 -6.68 -15.36
N TYR A 78 2.80 -7.35 -14.74
CA TYR A 78 2.69 -8.72 -14.21
C TYR A 78 3.05 -8.77 -12.73
N SER A 79 2.56 -9.77 -12.02
CA SER A 79 2.99 -10.13 -10.67
C SER A 79 4.02 -11.26 -10.74
N LEU A 80 5.31 -10.91 -10.79
CA LEU A 80 6.42 -11.85 -10.95
C LEU A 80 7.51 -11.64 -9.90
N PRO A 81 8.19 -12.72 -9.45
CA PRO A 81 9.31 -12.60 -8.52
C PRO A 81 10.58 -12.14 -9.23
N ASN A 82 11.50 -11.59 -8.44
CA ASN A 82 12.86 -11.23 -8.85
C ASN A 82 12.92 -10.24 -10.03
N MET A 83 11.94 -9.34 -10.10
CA MET A 83 11.82 -8.28 -11.10
C MET A 83 11.95 -6.89 -10.46
N PRO A 84 12.47 -5.89 -11.17
CA PRO A 84 12.30 -4.50 -10.72
C PRO A 84 10.82 -4.15 -10.61
N PRO A 85 10.35 -3.61 -9.47
CA PRO A 85 8.98 -3.13 -9.38
C PRO A 85 8.77 -1.95 -10.33
N ILE A 86 7.60 -1.88 -10.96
CA ILE A 86 7.24 -0.72 -11.79
C ILE A 86 7.21 0.54 -10.96
N HIS A 87 7.64 1.65 -11.53
CA HIS A 87 7.62 2.97 -10.87
C HIS A 87 7.53 4.12 -11.88
N SER A 88 7.49 5.37 -11.37
CA SER A 88 7.54 6.60 -12.18
C SER A 88 6.42 6.73 -13.20
N LEU A 89 5.24 6.18 -12.88
CA LEU A 89 4.01 6.29 -13.67
C LEU A 89 2.90 6.96 -12.85
N GLY A 90 2.01 7.68 -13.52
CA GLY A 90 0.78 8.20 -12.95
C GLY A 90 -0.25 7.09 -12.71
N ALA A 91 -1.30 7.39 -11.93
CA ALA A 91 -2.29 6.40 -11.53
C ALA A 91 -3.01 5.74 -12.73
N ASP A 92 -3.42 6.54 -13.71
CA ASP A 92 -4.14 6.04 -14.89
C ASP A 92 -3.23 5.17 -15.77
N GLN A 93 -1.94 5.52 -15.90
CA GLN A 93 -0.97 4.73 -16.66
C GLN A 93 -0.73 3.37 -15.99
N LEU A 94 -0.64 3.33 -14.65
CA LEU A 94 -0.51 2.07 -13.90
C LEU A 94 -1.73 1.17 -14.12
N ASP A 95 -2.95 1.70 -13.93
CA ASP A 95 -4.19 0.93 -14.11
C ASP A 95 -4.36 0.45 -15.56
N GLN A 96 -4.14 1.33 -16.53
CA GLN A 96 -4.20 0.98 -17.95
C GLN A 96 -3.25 -0.18 -18.31
N ARG A 97 -1.99 -0.12 -17.84
CA ARG A 97 -1.00 -1.15 -18.16
C ARG A 97 -1.27 -2.48 -17.45
N ILE A 98 -1.86 -2.48 -16.27
CA ILE A 98 -2.34 -3.71 -15.62
C ILE A 98 -3.48 -4.32 -16.42
N ARG A 99 -4.44 -3.50 -16.90
CA ARG A 99 -5.59 -3.95 -17.70
C ARG A 99 -5.23 -4.44 -19.11
N MET A 100 -3.99 -4.23 -19.57
CA MET A 100 -3.48 -4.90 -20.77
C MET A 100 -3.37 -6.43 -20.60
N PHE A 101 -3.32 -6.91 -19.35
CA PHE A 101 -3.47 -8.34 -19.03
C PHE A 101 -4.98 -8.66 -19.01
N PRO A 102 -5.50 -9.56 -19.88
CA PRO A 102 -6.94 -9.79 -20.01
C PRO A 102 -7.60 -10.20 -18.68
N GLY A 103 -8.63 -9.46 -18.28
CA GLY A 103 -9.36 -9.68 -17.04
C GLY A 103 -8.69 -9.16 -15.76
N ALA A 104 -7.46 -8.62 -15.84
CA ALA A 104 -6.80 -8.04 -14.69
C ALA A 104 -7.33 -6.63 -14.37
N CYS A 105 -7.23 -6.27 -13.10
CA CYS A 105 -7.43 -4.93 -12.56
C CYS A 105 -6.27 -4.57 -11.62
N SER A 106 -6.12 -3.30 -11.29
CA SER A 106 -5.26 -2.91 -10.16
C SER A 106 -5.89 -3.36 -8.84
N MET A 107 -5.06 -3.76 -7.86
CA MET A 107 -5.52 -3.96 -6.48
C MET A 107 -6.23 -2.68 -6.01
N THR A 108 -7.49 -2.83 -5.59
CA THR A 108 -8.36 -1.71 -5.21
C THR A 108 -8.23 -1.37 -3.72
N ILE A 109 -8.79 -0.22 -3.34
CA ILE A 109 -8.89 0.16 -1.92
C ILE A 109 -9.69 -0.88 -1.11
N ALA A 110 -10.73 -1.51 -1.68
CA ALA A 110 -11.51 -2.56 -1.00
C ALA A 110 -10.68 -3.82 -0.76
N MET A 111 -9.85 -4.24 -1.71
CA MET A 111 -8.91 -5.36 -1.55
C MET A 111 -7.84 -5.03 -0.51
N HIS A 112 -7.34 -3.79 -0.50
CA HIS A 112 -6.37 -3.35 0.52
C HIS A 112 -6.99 -3.35 1.92
N GLY A 113 -8.21 -2.87 2.08
CA GLY A 113 -8.94 -2.92 3.35
C GLY A 113 -9.07 -4.34 3.88
N LEU A 114 -9.39 -5.31 3.00
CA LEU A 114 -9.43 -6.73 3.35
C LEU A 114 -8.10 -7.23 3.90
N ILE A 115 -6.97 -7.00 3.21
CA ILE A 115 -5.66 -7.51 3.67
C ILE A 115 -5.19 -6.82 4.96
N LEU A 116 -5.54 -5.54 5.16
CA LEU A 116 -5.26 -4.81 6.40
C LEU A 116 -6.01 -5.45 7.57
N LEU A 117 -7.31 -5.71 7.42
CA LEU A 117 -8.14 -6.35 8.45
C LEU A 117 -7.69 -7.80 8.72
N LEU A 118 -7.28 -8.55 7.69
CA LEU A 118 -6.73 -9.91 7.84
C LEU A 118 -5.42 -9.91 8.63
N ALA A 119 -4.49 -9.03 8.31
CA ALA A 119 -3.23 -8.90 9.05
C ALA A 119 -3.51 -8.60 10.53
N LYS A 120 -4.45 -7.68 10.80
CA LYS A 120 -4.88 -7.34 12.14
C LYS A 120 -5.51 -8.54 12.86
N LYS A 121 -6.48 -9.22 12.25
CA LYS A 121 -7.12 -10.41 12.82
C LYS A 121 -6.09 -11.48 13.21
N ASN A 122 -5.05 -11.65 12.41
CA ASN A 122 -3.98 -12.63 12.64
C ASN A 122 -2.89 -12.13 13.60
N GLY A 123 -2.96 -10.88 14.07
CA GLY A 123 -1.96 -10.29 14.95
C GLY A 123 -0.57 -10.20 14.30
N TRP A 124 -0.48 -10.09 12.97
CA TRP A 124 0.77 -10.06 12.22
C TRP A 124 1.02 -8.68 11.61
N THR A 125 2.20 -8.13 11.86
CA THR A 125 2.68 -6.89 11.24
C THR A 125 3.75 -7.24 10.21
N PRO A 126 3.45 -7.20 8.91
CA PRO A 126 4.45 -7.47 7.89
C PRO A 126 5.58 -6.46 7.96
N LYS A 127 6.79 -6.90 7.62
CA LYS A 127 7.94 -6.04 7.35
C LYS A 127 8.02 -5.77 5.86
N GLY A 128 8.99 -4.93 5.43
CA GLY A 128 9.18 -4.64 4.02
C GLY A 128 10.43 -3.80 3.78
N ASN A 129 10.72 -3.48 2.53
CA ASN A 129 11.75 -2.51 2.20
C ASN A 129 11.27 -1.10 2.57
N THR A 130 11.36 -0.76 3.85
CA THR A 130 10.96 0.55 4.36
C THR A 130 12.14 1.51 4.51
N TYR A 131 13.39 0.97 4.47
CA TYR A 131 14.58 1.79 4.58
C TYR A 131 15.82 1.11 3.96
N LEU A 132 16.22 1.56 2.77
CA LEU A 132 17.51 1.17 2.14
C LEU A 132 17.70 -0.34 1.98
N SER A 133 16.73 -1.02 1.38
CA SER A 133 16.70 -2.46 1.12
C SER A 133 16.55 -3.35 2.36
N VAL A 134 16.19 -2.75 3.51
CA VAL A 134 15.84 -3.47 4.74
C VAL A 134 14.58 -2.90 5.37
N ASP A 135 14.01 -3.61 6.32
CA ASP A 135 12.99 -3.01 7.20
C ASP A 135 13.67 -2.16 8.28
N HIS A 136 13.10 -0.98 8.56
CA HIS A 136 13.64 -0.05 9.57
C HIS A 136 13.75 -0.66 10.98
N ARG A 137 13.00 -1.76 11.26
CA ARG A 137 13.05 -2.52 12.53
C ARG A 137 14.21 -3.52 12.59
N ASP A 138 14.83 -3.86 11.45
CA ASP A 138 15.85 -4.91 11.36
C ASP A 138 17.29 -4.39 11.44
N GLY A 139 17.50 -3.09 11.33
CA GLY A 139 18.84 -2.53 11.48
C GLY A 139 18.95 -1.06 11.14
N THR A 140 20.06 -0.47 11.60
CA THR A 140 20.39 0.94 11.33
C THR A 140 21.24 1.03 10.06
N PRO A 141 20.85 1.82 9.06
CA PRO A 141 21.64 2.01 7.85
C PRO A 141 23.02 2.62 8.13
N TRP A 142 23.95 2.27 7.27
CA TRP A 142 25.23 2.94 7.22
C TRP A 142 25.07 4.37 6.70
N ASP A 143 25.83 5.30 7.27
CA ASP A 143 25.85 6.70 6.84
C ASP A 143 27.29 7.25 6.83
N THR A 144 27.53 8.33 6.09
CA THR A 144 28.80 9.03 6.04
C THR A 144 28.98 9.96 7.26
N ALA A 145 30.24 10.35 7.52
CA ALA A 145 30.59 11.27 8.60
C ALA A 145 30.16 10.84 10.00
N GLN A 146 30.02 9.51 10.22
CA GLN A 146 29.73 8.92 11.52
C GLN A 146 30.95 8.26 12.12
N ASN A 147 31.10 8.34 13.41
CA ASN A 147 32.12 7.59 14.14
C ASN A 147 31.62 6.18 14.46
N TYR A 148 32.26 5.18 13.87
CA TYR A 148 31.94 3.78 14.12
C TYR A 148 32.99 3.13 15.01
N THR A 149 32.55 2.58 16.11
CA THR A 149 33.39 1.82 17.06
C THR A 149 33.35 0.33 16.73
N LEU A 150 34.35 -0.40 17.25
CA LEU A 150 34.44 -1.86 17.12
C LEU A 150 33.11 -2.52 17.58
N GLY A 151 32.61 -3.46 16.79
CA GLY A 151 31.35 -4.18 17.04
C GLY A 151 30.08 -3.44 16.61
N THR A 152 30.17 -2.17 16.18
CA THR A 152 28.99 -1.45 15.65
C THR A 152 28.43 -2.16 14.43
N LYS A 153 27.10 -2.44 14.47
CA LYS A 153 26.38 -3.04 13.34
C LYS A 153 25.69 -1.99 12.49
N ARG A 154 25.77 -2.17 11.16
CA ARG A 154 25.10 -1.33 10.18
C ARG A 154 24.58 -2.17 9.02
N VAL A 155 23.54 -1.70 8.35
CA VAL A 155 22.97 -2.35 7.17
C VAL A 155 23.26 -1.55 5.91
N LEU A 156 23.55 -2.27 4.83
CA LEU A 156 23.76 -1.70 3.50
C LEU A 156 23.38 -2.74 2.44
N TYR A 157 22.56 -2.37 1.44
CA TYR A 157 22.12 -3.24 0.34
C TYR A 157 21.56 -4.59 0.79
N GLY A 158 20.73 -4.60 1.83
CA GLY A 158 20.13 -5.82 2.38
C GLY A 158 21.05 -6.66 3.27
N TRP A 159 22.30 -6.26 3.47
CA TRP A 159 23.27 -6.97 4.32
C TRP A 159 23.55 -6.27 5.63
N GLU A 160 23.66 -7.04 6.70
CA GLU A 160 24.25 -6.59 7.99
C GLU A 160 25.77 -6.67 7.90
N TYR A 161 26.44 -5.62 8.38
CA TYR A 161 27.88 -5.51 8.53
C TYR A 161 28.23 -5.17 9.97
N GLU A 162 29.39 -5.63 10.44
CA GLU A 162 29.96 -5.33 11.73
C GLU A 162 31.28 -4.56 11.56
N CYS A 163 31.43 -3.43 12.25
CA CYS A 163 32.66 -2.66 12.27
C CYS A 163 33.77 -3.45 13.02
N ILE A 164 34.85 -3.77 12.32
CA ILE A 164 36.01 -4.52 12.85
C ILE A 164 37.25 -3.63 13.05
N THR A 165 37.20 -2.38 12.62
CA THR A 165 38.25 -1.37 12.87
C THR A 165 37.54 -0.03 13.08
N ALA A 166 37.75 0.59 14.26
CA ALA A 166 37.14 1.88 14.55
C ALA A 166 37.62 2.97 13.57
N HIS A 167 36.67 3.76 13.06
CA HIS A 167 36.96 4.80 12.07
C HIS A 167 35.82 5.83 11.98
N THR A 168 36.14 6.98 11.41
CA THR A 168 35.11 7.91 10.92
C THR A 168 34.76 7.54 9.49
N SER A 169 33.49 7.33 9.21
CA SER A 169 33.04 6.87 7.89
C SER A 169 33.16 7.94 6.80
N ALA A 170 33.55 7.51 5.63
CA ALA A 170 33.60 8.29 4.38
C ALA A 170 33.09 7.43 3.23
N ALA A 171 32.82 8.04 2.08
CA ALA A 171 32.23 7.36 0.94
C ALA A 171 33.05 6.14 0.47
N GLU A 172 34.37 6.21 0.56
CA GLU A 172 35.33 5.15 0.23
C GLU A 172 35.43 4.08 1.32
N LEU A 173 34.84 4.30 2.50
CA LEU A 173 34.83 3.36 3.62
C LEU A 173 33.49 2.67 3.82
N LYS A 174 32.69 2.56 2.75
CA LYS A 174 31.42 1.83 2.77
C LYS A 174 31.62 0.37 3.12
N PRO A 175 30.68 -0.26 3.84
CA PRO A 175 30.80 -1.65 4.27
C PRO A 175 31.01 -2.68 3.14
N ASP A 176 30.47 -2.43 1.95
CA ASP A 176 30.56 -3.33 0.80
C ASP A 176 31.90 -3.25 0.03
N ILE A 177 32.69 -2.18 0.23
CA ILE A 177 33.95 -1.94 -0.48
C ILE A 177 35.17 -1.80 0.44
N ALA A 178 34.98 -1.73 1.74
CA ALA A 178 36.04 -1.47 2.73
C ALA A 178 36.21 -2.64 3.73
N PRO A 179 36.67 -3.85 3.30
CA PRO A 179 36.76 -5.04 4.15
C PRO A 179 37.76 -4.91 5.30
N LYS A 180 38.67 -3.94 5.28
CA LYS A 180 39.56 -3.61 6.41
C LYS A 180 38.80 -3.06 7.62
N TYR A 181 37.67 -2.40 7.38
CA TYR A 181 36.86 -1.74 8.41
C TYR A 181 35.59 -2.50 8.75
N TRP A 182 35.09 -3.32 7.82
CA TRP A 182 33.78 -3.94 7.92
C TRP A 182 33.82 -5.43 7.62
N LYS A 183 33.18 -6.23 8.46
CA LYS A 183 32.94 -7.65 8.26
C LYS A 183 31.48 -7.85 7.84
N LYS A 184 31.28 -8.41 6.64
CA LYS A 184 29.96 -8.82 6.15
C LYS A 184 29.43 -9.99 6.99
N LYS A 185 28.19 -9.92 7.47
CA LYS A 185 27.59 -10.90 8.38
C LYS A 185 26.50 -11.74 7.69
N LYS A 186 25.28 -11.23 7.63
CA LYS A 186 24.10 -11.95 7.09
C LYS A 186 23.27 -11.08 6.18
N PHE A 187 22.56 -11.71 5.24
CA PHE A 187 21.55 -11.07 4.43
C PHE A 187 20.24 -11.01 5.21
N ILE A 188 19.65 -9.82 5.35
CA ILE A 188 18.46 -9.58 6.18
C ILE A 188 17.38 -8.77 5.46
N GLY A 189 17.64 -8.31 4.25
CA GLY A 189 16.75 -7.47 3.46
C GLY A 189 16.41 -8.07 2.11
N GLY A 190 16.06 -7.22 1.14
CA GLY A 190 15.82 -7.57 -0.25
C GLY A 190 17.02 -7.29 -1.14
N VAL A 191 17.06 -7.93 -2.30
CA VAL A 191 18.09 -7.70 -3.33
C VAL A 191 17.84 -6.34 -3.98
N THR A 192 18.77 -5.41 -3.83
CA THR A 192 18.67 -4.06 -4.40
C THR A 192 18.64 -4.12 -5.94
N VAL A 193 17.74 -3.36 -6.57
CA VAL A 193 17.64 -3.26 -8.04
C VAL A 193 18.95 -2.68 -8.59
N PRO A 194 19.60 -3.36 -9.56
CA PRO A 194 20.82 -2.85 -10.18
C PRO A 194 20.62 -1.47 -10.83
N GLY A 195 21.59 -0.56 -10.63
CA GLY A 195 21.56 0.78 -11.22
C GLY A 195 20.68 1.81 -10.52
N GLN A 196 19.78 1.41 -9.63
CA GLN A 196 18.93 2.33 -8.86
C GLN A 196 19.54 2.79 -7.52
N ARG A 197 20.85 2.78 -7.44
CA ARG A 197 21.60 3.26 -6.27
C ARG A 197 21.52 4.79 -6.20
N GLY A 198 20.93 5.32 -5.13
CA GLY A 198 20.93 6.76 -4.88
C GLY A 198 19.85 7.52 -5.63
N SER A 199 18.66 6.93 -5.78
CA SER A 199 17.49 7.71 -6.17
C SER A 199 17.35 8.95 -5.30
N GLU A 200 16.99 10.06 -5.90
CA GLU A 200 16.64 11.34 -5.29
C GLU A 200 17.16 11.58 -3.85
N LYS A 201 18.32 12.20 -3.72
CA LYS A 201 18.89 12.65 -2.43
C LYS A 201 19.34 11.55 -1.46
N GLY A 202 19.71 10.35 -1.94
CA GLY A 202 20.24 9.28 -1.08
C GLY A 202 19.20 8.60 -0.19
N ARG A 203 17.92 8.68 -0.54
CA ARG A 203 16.81 8.26 0.32
C ARG A 203 16.33 6.83 0.18
N GLY A 204 16.98 5.99 -0.58
CA GLY A 204 16.56 4.60 -0.61
C GLY A 204 16.73 3.90 -1.96
N TRP A 205 16.67 2.59 -1.91
CA TRP A 205 16.83 1.74 -3.08
C TRP A 205 15.67 0.76 -3.15
N LEU A 206 15.10 0.62 -4.34
CA LEU A 206 14.13 -0.42 -4.61
C LEU A 206 14.81 -1.79 -4.52
N THR A 207 14.04 -2.78 -4.09
CA THR A 207 14.44 -4.18 -4.13
C THR A 207 13.68 -4.92 -5.21
N LEU A 208 14.30 -5.96 -5.75
CA LEU A 208 13.62 -6.89 -6.65
C LEU A 208 12.45 -7.55 -5.92
N THR A 209 11.32 -7.71 -6.59
CA THR A 209 10.08 -8.25 -6.04
C THR A 209 10.28 -9.64 -5.44
N GLY A 210 9.76 -9.88 -4.24
CA GLY A 210 9.79 -11.17 -3.57
C GLY A 210 11.18 -11.64 -3.13
N THR A 211 12.19 -10.78 -3.09
CA THR A 211 13.55 -11.15 -2.64
C THR A 211 13.78 -10.89 -1.16
N GLY A 212 12.84 -10.26 -0.48
CA GLY A 212 12.87 -10.06 0.97
C GLY A 212 12.63 -11.36 1.75
N PRO A 213 12.95 -11.37 3.05
CA PRO A 213 12.67 -12.51 3.91
C PRO A 213 11.16 -12.74 4.09
N ALA A 214 10.75 -13.94 4.52
CA ALA A 214 9.34 -14.30 4.72
C ALA A 214 8.60 -13.33 5.67
N SER A 215 9.31 -12.68 6.60
CA SER A 215 8.73 -11.63 7.47
C SER A 215 8.21 -10.40 6.70
N TRP A 216 8.55 -10.24 5.41
CA TRP A 216 8.01 -9.21 4.53
C TRP A 216 6.71 -9.62 3.84
N ASN A 217 6.21 -10.81 4.10
CA ASN A 217 4.96 -11.29 3.55
C ASN A 217 3.79 -10.95 4.47
N LEU A 218 2.59 -10.84 3.93
CA LEU A 218 1.38 -10.39 4.62
C LEU A 218 1.08 -11.17 5.91
N ASP A 219 1.42 -12.46 5.97
CA ASP A 219 1.20 -13.34 7.12
C ASP A 219 2.48 -14.05 7.60
N GLY A 220 3.65 -13.63 7.10
CA GLY A 220 4.93 -14.25 7.43
C GLY A 220 5.23 -15.57 6.71
N THR A 221 4.36 -16.04 5.83
CA THR A 221 4.57 -17.27 5.06
C THR A 221 5.00 -16.98 3.62
N ILE A 222 5.73 -17.92 3.00
CA ILE A 222 6.15 -17.80 1.59
C ILE A 222 4.99 -17.94 0.60
N ALA A 223 3.84 -18.42 1.04
CA ALA A 223 2.64 -18.58 0.22
C ALA A 223 1.88 -17.26 0.00
N SER A 224 2.02 -16.32 0.91
CA SER A 224 1.25 -15.10 1.01
C SER A 224 1.74 -13.98 0.09
N ILE A 225 1.05 -12.83 0.13
CA ILE A 225 1.45 -11.61 -0.60
C ILE A 225 2.82 -11.14 -0.11
N ASN A 226 3.76 -10.92 -1.03
CA ASN A 226 5.06 -10.34 -0.73
C ASN A 226 5.02 -8.81 -0.74
N ASP A 227 5.80 -8.19 0.14
CA ASP A 227 6.03 -6.76 0.20
C ASP A 227 4.74 -5.91 0.19
N PRO A 228 3.71 -6.17 1.06
CA PRO A 228 2.51 -5.34 1.11
C PRO A 228 2.81 -3.95 1.70
N ILE A 229 4.00 -3.76 2.27
CA ILE A 229 4.52 -2.48 2.76
C ILE A 229 5.94 -2.22 2.25
N GLY A 230 6.28 -0.94 2.12
CA GLY A 230 7.62 -0.53 1.68
C GLY A 230 7.81 -0.68 0.16
N ASN A 231 9.05 -0.67 -0.28
CA ASN A 231 9.50 -0.73 -1.67
C ASN A 231 8.91 0.40 -2.53
N THR A 232 7.72 0.23 -3.12
CA THR A 232 6.94 1.29 -3.76
C THR A 232 5.56 1.41 -3.11
N MET A 233 5.06 2.63 -2.95
CA MET A 233 3.65 2.85 -2.58
C MET A 233 2.76 2.36 -3.70
N GLU A 234 1.76 1.56 -3.37
CA GLU A 234 0.85 1.00 -4.36
C GLU A 234 -0.36 1.90 -4.60
N ASN A 235 -0.60 2.26 -5.86
CA ASN A 235 -1.78 3.00 -6.27
C ASN A 235 -3.03 2.13 -6.13
N MET A 236 -4.07 2.65 -5.47
CA MET A 236 -5.31 1.93 -5.13
C MET A 236 -6.53 2.64 -5.73
N PRO A 237 -7.06 2.20 -6.88
CA PRO A 237 -8.32 2.73 -7.41
C PRO A 237 -9.51 2.43 -6.49
N GLY A 238 -10.59 3.18 -6.67
CA GLY A 238 -11.84 3.03 -5.91
C GLY A 238 -12.00 3.97 -4.71
N PHE A 239 -11.01 4.81 -4.42
CA PHE A 239 -11.09 5.91 -3.45
C PHE A 239 -10.35 7.14 -3.96
N ARG A 240 -10.91 8.31 -3.70
CA ARG A 240 -10.25 9.60 -3.88
C ARG A 240 -10.71 10.63 -2.84
N VAL A 241 -9.90 11.66 -2.67
CA VAL A 241 -10.33 12.91 -2.02
C VAL A 241 -10.44 13.96 -3.11
N PHE A 242 -11.63 14.50 -3.33
CA PHE A 242 -11.87 15.58 -4.27
C PHE A 242 -12.47 16.78 -3.53
N ASP A 243 -11.83 17.94 -3.63
CA ASP A 243 -12.26 19.14 -2.88
C ASP A 243 -12.40 18.88 -1.36
N GLY A 244 -11.60 17.99 -0.81
CA GLY A 244 -11.68 17.52 0.57
C GLY A 244 -12.76 16.47 0.84
N GLU A 245 -13.70 16.23 -0.08
CA GLU A 245 -14.76 15.24 0.03
C GLU A 245 -14.22 13.82 -0.22
N LEU A 246 -14.63 12.86 0.63
CA LEU A 246 -14.30 11.45 0.46
C LEU A 246 -15.23 10.83 -0.56
N GLN A 247 -14.68 10.37 -1.66
CA GLN A 247 -15.42 9.74 -2.74
C GLN A 247 -14.91 8.33 -2.99
N ILE A 248 -15.82 7.37 -3.10
CA ILE A 248 -15.53 5.96 -3.32
C ILE A 248 -16.30 5.41 -4.50
N PHE A 249 -15.83 4.29 -5.05
CA PHE A 249 -16.67 3.39 -5.84
C PHE A 249 -17.48 2.51 -4.87
N GLU A 250 -18.72 2.23 -5.21
CA GLU A 250 -19.53 1.32 -4.43
C GLU A 250 -18.88 -0.07 -4.39
N ASN A 251 -18.70 -0.62 -3.18
CA ASN A 251 -18.06 -1.90 -2.95
C ASN A 251 -16.69 -2.01 -3.66
N ASN A 252 -16.51 -3.02 -4.50
CA ASN A 252 -15.30 -3.25 -5.28
C ASN A 252 -15.52 -3.02 -6.80
N ASN A 253 -16.44 -2.12 -7.16
CA ASN A 253 -16.77 -1.88 -8.58
C ASN A 253 -15.58 -1.35 -9.40
N ALA A 254 -14.57 -0.75 -8.75
CA ALA A 254 -13.32 -0.34 -9.39
C ALA A 254 -12.50 -1.53 -9.95
N ALA A 255 -12.77 -2.76 -9.46
CA ALA A 255 -12.12 -3.98 -9.94
C ALA A 255 -12.79 -4.60 -11.16
N HIS A 256 -13.99 -4.16 -11.55
CA HIS A 256 -14.63 -4.67 -12.76
C HIS A 256 -13.74 -4.48 -13.99
N PRO A 257 -13.61 -5.45 -14.91
CA PRO A 257 -12.76 -5.32 -16.09
C PRO A 257 -13.04 -4.06 -16.91
N ASP A 258 -14.30 -3.66 -17.03
CA ASP A 258 -14.74 -2.48 -17.78
C ASP A 258 -14.91 -1.22 -16.90
N ALA A 259 -14.39 -1.22 -15.66
CA ALA A 259 -14.52 -0.06 -14.79
C ALA A 259 -13.74 1.13 -15.35
N ASP A 260 -14.42 2.27 -15.47
CA ASP A 260 -13.78 3.56 -15.70
C ASP A 260 -13.30 4.15 -14.37
N ASN A 261 -11.99 4.00 -14.09
CA ASN A 261 -11.35 4.51 -12.89
C ASN A 261 -10.82 5.95 -13.06
N THR A 262 -11.15 6.65 -14.16
CA THR A 262 -10.67 8.01 -14.43
C THR A 262 -11.32 9.07 -13.52
N ALA A 263 -10.79 10.28 -13.58
CA ALA A 263 -11.33 11.40 -12.82
C ALA A 263 -12.78 11.75 -13.19
N SER A 264 -13.16 11.58 -14.45
CA SER A 264 -14.47 11.90 -15.00
C SER A 264 -15.51 10.82 -14.84
N SER A 265 -15.16 9.66 -14.28
CA SER A 265 -16.07 8.54 -14.12
C SER A 265 -17.34 8.90 -13.35
N GLY A 266 -18.50 8.50 -13.86
CA GLY A 266 -19.79 8.63 -13.19
C GLY A 266 -20.00 7.66 -12.01
N ALA A 267 -19.06 6.72 -11.80
CA ALA A 267 -19.14 5.73 -10.73
C ALA A 267 -18.74 6.29 -9.34
N TRP A 268 -18.09 7.46 -9.27
CA TRP A 268 -17.74 8.10 -8.02
C TRP A 268 -18.98 8.45 -7.20
N LYS A 269 -18.98 8.07 -5.93
CA LYS A 269 -20.03 8.37 -4.94
C LYS A 269 -19.41 9.03 -3.73
N ALA A 270 -20.12 10.00 -3.18
CA ALA A 270 -19.81 10.59 -1.88
C ALA A 270 -20.58 9.87 -0.76
N ILE A 271 -20.06 9.94 0.46
CA ILE A 271 -20.59 9.20 1.61
C ILE A 271 -21.36 10.17 2.51
N LEU A 272 -22.66 9.98 2.63
CA LEU A 272 -23.49 10.68 3.60
C LEU A 272 -23.53 9.84 4.90
N PRO A 273 -23.02 10.36 6.04
CA PRO A 273 -23.05 9.63 7.31
C PRO A 273 -24.47 9.48 7.84
N SER A 274 -24.69 8.44 8.62
CA SER A 274 -25.98 8.16 9.27
C SER A 274 -25.88 8.37 10.79
N SER A 275 -27.01 8.65 11.42
CA SER A 275 -27.16 8.60 12.88
C SER A 275 -27.29 7.15 13.42
N VAL A 276 -27.30 6.16 12.55
CA VAL A 276 -27.34 4.74 12.88
C VAL A 276 -25.93 4.16 12.72
N ASN A 277 -25.46 3.46 13.75
CA ASN A 277 -24.15 2.81 13.74
C ASN A 277 -23.99 1.87 12.53
N ASN A 278 -22.80 1.83 11.96
CA ASN A 278 -22.42 1.03 10.79
C ASN A 278 -23.21 1.35 9.50
N SER A 279 -24.01 2.42 9.47
CA SER A 279 -24.85 2.78 8.34
C SER A 279 -24.33 4.01 7.61
N HIS A 280 -24.62 4.12 6.32
CA HIS A 280 -24.33 5.28 5.46
C HIS A 280 -25.20 5.22 4.21
N THR A 281 -25.22 6.33 3.47
CA THR A 281 -25.85 6.38 2.14
C THR A 281 -24.83 6.88 1.12
N LEU A 282 -24.75 6.23 -0.03
CA LEU A 282 -23.96 6.69 -1.17
C LEU A 282 -24.80 7.64 -2.01
N VAL A 283 -24.26 8.84 -2.24
CA VAL A 283 -24.92 9.93 -2.96
C VAL A 283 -24.02 10.49 -4.07
N ALA A 284 -24.55 11.36 -4.89
CA ALA A 284 -23.74 12.04 -5.89
C ALA A 284 -22.65 12.91 -5.22
N PRO A 285 -21.44 13.00 -5.79
CA PRO A 285 -20.41 13.94 -5.35
C PRO A 285 -20.94 15.38 -5.26
N GLY A 286 -20.48 16.12 -4.26
CA GLY A 286 -20.91 17.51 -4.02
C GLY A 286 -22.24 17.64 -3.26
N THR A 287 -22.89 16.53 -2.87
CA THR A 287 -24.10 16.59 -2.03
C THR A 287 -23.76 17.19 -0.65
N ALA A 288 -24.62 18.07 -0.16
CA ALA A 288 -24.43 18.69 1.15
C ALA A 288 -24.42 17.64 2.28
N GLY A 289 -23.55 17.82 3.28
CA GLY A 289 -23.48 16.94 4.45
C GLY A 289 -22.66 15.66 4.26
N THR A 290 -22.04 15.45 3.10
CA THR A 290 -21.15 14.33 2.85
C THR A 290 -19.84 14.43 3.63
N LEU A 291 -19.17 13.28 3.83
CA LEU A 291 -17.91 13.19 4.59
C LEU A 291 -16.75 13.88 3.89
N LYS A 292 -15.99 14.62 4.68
CA LYS A 292 -14.82 15.40 4.25
C LYS A 292 -13.67 15.25 5.24
N TRP A 293 -12.44 15.42 4.76
CA TRP A 293 -11.31 15.67 5.63
C TRP A 293 -11.20 17.16 5.95
N ASN A 294 -11.43 17.53 7.23
CA ASN A 294 -11.16 18.85 7.77
C ASN A 294 -9.79 18.88 8.44
N LYS A 295 -9.02 19.95 8.25
CA LYS A 295 -7.74 20.15 8.93
C LYS A 295 -8.00 20.63 10.37
N ASN A 296 -7.63 19.81 11.36
CA ASN A 296 -7.84 20.11 12.78
C ASN A 296 -6.61 20.79 13.39
N GLY A 297 -6.46 22.10 13.14
CA GLY A 297 -5.34 22.90 13.63
C GLY A 297 -4.60 23.68 12.54
N THR A 298 -3.40 24.15 12.85
CA THR A 298 -2.53 24.93 11.98
C THR A 298 -1.35 24.10 11.45
N GLY A 299 -0.73 24.55 10.37
CA GLY A 299 0.38 23.84 9.72
C GLY A 299 -0.04 22.45 9.25
N ASN A 300 0.82 21.46 9.41
CA ASN A 300 0.54 20.06 9.05
C ASN A 300 -0.22 19.32 10.16
N ALA A 301 -1.38 19.85 10.55
CA ALA A 301 -2.23 19.29 11.60
C ALA A 301 -2.90 17.97 11.18
N ALA A 302 -3.53 17.28 12.16
CA ALA A 302 -4.21 16.02 11.89
C ALA A 302 -5.47 16.20 11.02
N PRO A 303 -5.77 15.23 10.11
CA PRO A 303 -7.07 15.17 9.46
C PRO A 303 -8.14 14.74 10.47
N GLN A 304 -9.29 15.38 10.41
CA GLN A 304 -10.49 15.01 11.17
C GLN A 304 -11.63 14.74 10.20
N LEU A 305 -12.28 13.60 10.34
CA LEU A 305 -13.47 13.26 9.57
C LEU A 305 -14.64 14.16 10.00
N ASP A 306 -15.23 14.85 9.04
CA ASP A 306 -16.27 15.84 9.29
C ASP A 306 -17.25 15.90 8.10
N THR A 307 -18.35 16.60 8.22
CA THR A 307 -19.25 16.96 7.11
C THR A 307 -19.01 18.37 6.58
N GLN A 308 -18.09 19.11 7.21
CA GLN A 308 -17.72 20.48 6.84
C GLN A 308 -16.20 20.63 6.80
N ILE A 309 -15.73 21.55 5.98
CA ILE A 309 -14.34 21.98 5.96
C ILE A 309 -14.28 23.39 6.57
N ALA A 310 -13.87 23.47 7.82
CA ALA A 310 -13.61 24.75 8.49
C ALA A 310 -12.22 25.30 8.16
N THR A 311 -11.26 24.41 7.91
CA THR A 311 -9.88 24.78 7.61
C THR A 311 -9.35 23.94 6.45
N ARG A 312 -8.80 24.61 5.42
CA ARG A 312 -8.11 23.99 4.28
C ARG A 312 -6.59 24.02 4.46
N CYS A 313 -5.93 23.13 3.78
CA CYS A 313 -4.47 23.18 3.61
C CYS A 313 -4.10 24.41 2.75
N ALA A 314 -3.09 25.18 3.16
CA ALA A 314 -2.58 26.32 2.43
C ALA A 314 -1.25 25.93 1.72
N GLY A 315 -1.07 26.34 0.47
CA GLY A 315 0.14 26.07 -0.28
C GLY A 315 0.55 24.60 -0.27
N ASP A 316 1.73 24.28 0.26
CA ASP A 316 2.28 22.93 0.36
C ASP A 316 1.91 22.19 1.65
N GLU A 317 1.09 22.76 2.50
CA GLU A 317 0.61 22.09 3.70
C GLU A 317 -0.15 20.80 3.37
N TYR A 318 -0.10 19.86 4.29
CA TYR A 318 -0.86 18.61 4.27
C TYR A 318 -1.33 18.27 5.68
N MET A 319 -2.37 17.49 5.80
CA MET A 319 -2.81 16.90 7.06
C MET A 319 -2.07 15.60 7.30
N THR A 320 -1.64 15.34 8.55
CA THR A 320 -0.93 14.10 8.89
C THR A 320 -1.19 13.65 10.32
N ALA A 321 -1.31 12.34 10.50
CA ALA A 321 -1.43 11.66 11.79
C ALA A 321 -0.91 10.22 11.64
N LEU A 322 -0.78 9.48 12.75
CA LEU A 322 -0.74 8.02 12.64
C LEU A 322 -2.15 7.53 12.25
N PHE A 323 -2.21 6.44 11.48
CA PHE A 323 -3.49 5.88 11.01
C PHE A 323 -4.46 5.62 12.18
N LYS A 324 -3.98 5.01 13.26
CA LYS A 324 -4.74 4.72 14.47
C LYS A 324 -5.27 5.95 15.22
N ASP A 325 -4.66 7.13 14.99
CA ASP A 325 -5.00 8.39 15.68
C ASP A 325 -5.97 9.25 14.86
N LEU A 326 -6.52 8.73 13.75
CA LEU A 326 -7.57 9.43 13.01
C LEU A 326 -8.81 9.59 13.87
N THR A 327 -9.39 10.79 13.86
CA THR A 327 -10.57 11.14 14.63
C THR A 327 -11.72 11.62 13.76
N ALA A 328 -12.94 11.55 14.29
CA ALA A 328 -14.13 12.12 13.70
C ALA A 328 -14.70 13.25 14.59
N ASN A 329 -15.36 14.22 13.98
CA ASN A 329 -16.11 15.22 14.70
C ASN A 329 -17.43 14.63 15.24
N ALA A 330 -17.45 14.21 16.50
CA ALA A 330 -18.58 13.48 17.09
C ALA A 330 -19.93 14.25 17.04
N ALA A 331 -19.91 15.58 16.95
CA ALA A 331 -21.14 16.37 16.83
C ALA A 331 -21.79 16.26 15.44
N ARG A 332 -21.02 15.98 14.38
CA ARG A 332 -21.49 15.89 13.00
C ARG A 332 -21.34 14.51 12.38
N VAL A 333 -20.46 13.69 12.93
CA VAL A 333 -20.22 12.30 12.53
C VAL A 333 -20.26 11.45 13.81
N PRO A 334 -21.45 11.23 14.39
CA PRO A 334 -21.59 10.49 15.65
C PRO A 334 -21.14 9.03 15.52
N TYR A 335 -21.27 8.46 14.33
CA TYR A 335 -20.78 7.14 13.98
C TYR A 335 -19.95 7.20 12.69
N VAL A 336 -18.74 6.69 12.75
CA VAL A 336 -17.93 6.50 11.54
C VAL A 336 -18.55 5.37 10.71
N PRO A 337 -18.90 5.61 9.44
CA PRO A 337 -19.45 4.54 8.59
C PRO A 337 -18.52 3.35 8.49
N ALA A 338 -19.04 2.14 8.69
CA ALA A 338 -18.27 0.89 8.60
C ALA A 338 -17.53 0.74 7.27
N ILE A 339 -18.09 1.27 6.18
CA ILE A 339 -17.43 1.22 4.86
C ILE A 339 -16.03 1.85 4.89
N LEU A 340 -15.79 2.93 5.63
CA LEU A 340 -14.46 3.54 5.74
C LEU A 340 -13.47 2.63 6.46
N GLN A 341 -13.94 1.84 7.41
CA GLN A 341 -13.16 0.87 8.16
C GLN A 341 -12.89 -0.38 7.31
N GLU A 342 -13.91 -0.88 6.61
CA GLU A 342 -13.81 -2.01 5.67
C GLU A 342 -12.86 -1.71 4.50
N LEU A 343 -12.78 -0.46 4.05
CA LEU A 343 -11.85 -0.02 3.00
C LEU A 343 -10.46 0.36 3.56
N GLY A 344 -10.24 0.27 4.88
CA GLY A 344 -8.99 0.66 5.51
C GLY A 344 -8.68 2.16 5.38
N ILE A 345 -9.71 3.02 5.24
CA ILE A 345 -9.58 4.48 5.16
C ILE A 345 -9.60 5.11 6.56
N PHE A 346 -10.30 4.48 7.49
CA PHE A 346 -10.40 4.88 8.89
C PHE A 346 -10.14 3.67 9.80
N PRO A 347 -9.49 3.85 10.98
CA PRO A 347 -9.21 2.74 11.89
C PRO A 347 -10.49 2.14 12.47
N ILE A 348 -10.46 0.85 12.81
CA ILE A 348 -11.51 0.20 13.58
C ILE A 348 -11.33 0.49 15.08
N ALA A 349 -12.39 0.32 15.87
CA ALA A 349 -12.39 0.68 17.28
C ALA A 349 -11.36 -0.10 18.13
N SER A 350 -10.96 -1.29 17.67
CA SER A 350 -9.97 -2.13 18.33
C SER A 350 -8.51 -1.77 17.96
N ASP A 351 -8.26 -0.75 17.11
CA ASP A 351 -6.91 -0.28 16.80
C ASP A 351 -6.26 0.38 18.02
N THR A 352 -5.13 -0.18 18.46
CA THR A 352 -4.37 0.26 19.64
C THR A 352 -2.96 0.72 19.27
N ALA A 353 -2.23 1.29 20.24
CA ALA A 353 -0.90 1.84 20.03
C ALA A 353 0.19 0.83 19.57
N SER A 354 0.00 -0.46 19.81
CA SER A 354 0.95 -1.54 19.43
C SER A 354 0.57 -2.26 18.14
N ASP A 355 -0.06 -1.58 17.22
CA ASP A 355 -0.88 -2.18 16.21
C ASP A 355 -0.15 -2.65 14.95
N THR A 356 -0.66 -3.76 14.41
CA THR A 356 -0.33 -4.31 13.10
C THR A 356 -0.65 -3.37 11.93
N THR A 357 -1.47 -2.35 12.17
CA THR A 357 -1.90 -1.34 11.19
C THR A 357 -1.04 -0.08 11.22
N GLU A 358 0.21 -0.18 11.65
CA GLU A 358 1.16 0.93 11.60
C GLU A 358 1.13 1.65 10.26
N GLY A 359 1.44 2.92 10.30
CA GLY A 359 1.54 3.78 9.13
C GLY A 359 1.06 5.19 9.44
N ARG A 360 1.58 6.13 8.68
CA ARG A 360 1.20 7.53 8.76
C ARG A 360 0.33 7.90 7.57
N VAL A 361 -0.70 8.71 7.83
CA VAL A 361 -1.56 9.25 6.77
C VAL A 361 -1.12 10.65 6.38
N TYR A 362 -1.30 10.95 5.08
CA TYR A 362 -1.04 12.24 4.47
C TYR A 362 -2.19 12.58 3.54
N TYR A 363 -2.95 13.62 3.87
CA TYR A 363 -4.09 14.08 3.09
C TYR A 363 -3.95 15.57 2.74
N ARG A 364 -4.63 16.00 1.68
CA ARG A 364 -4.91 17.39 1.36
C ARG A 364 -6.40 17.58 1.11
N ASN A 365 -6.89 18.80 1.37
CA ASN A 365 -8.28 19.19 1.16
C ASN A 365 -8.39 20.52 0.38
N ASN A 366 -7.45 20.76 -0.54
CA ASN A 366 -7.46 21.98 -1.36
C ASN A 366 -8.68 21.97 -2.27
N GLU A 367 -9.23 23.18 -2.49
CA GLU A 367 -10.43 23.40 -3.30
C GLU A 367 -10.23 22.94 -4.75
N GLY A 368 -11.24 22.29 -5.34
CA GLY A 368 -11.25 21.84 -6.71
C GLY A 368 -10.15 20.83 -7.12
N THR A 369 -9.43 20.26 -6.14
CA THR A 369 -8.29 19.38 -6.41
C THR A 369 -8.58 17.94 -6.05
N GLU A 370 -8.18 17.00 -6.95
CA GLU A 370 -8.25 15.56 -6.72
C GLU A 370 -6.92 15.03 -6.16
N TYR A 371 -7.02 14.18 -5.14
CA TYR A 371 -5.91 13.43 -4.56
C TYR A 371 -6.24 11.94 -4.53
N LEU A 372 -5.32 11.10 -5.00
CA LEU A 372 -5.48 9.64 -5.02
C LEU A 372 -4.66 8.97 -3.93
N PRO A 373 -5.21 7.92 -3.27
CA PRO A 373 -4.48 7.19 -2.26
C PRO A 373 -3.41 6.29 -2.87
N ARG A 374 -2.25 6.29 -2.23
CA ARG A 374 -1.20 5.30 -2.41
C ARG A 374 -0.88 4.72 -1.03
N ARG A 375 -0.72 3.41 -0.96
CA ARG A 375 -0.68 2.67 0.30
C ARG A 375 0.66 1.99 0.53
N GLY A 376 0.89 1.51 1.78
CA GLY A 376 2.02 0.69 2.16
C GLY A 376 3.30 1.46 2.57
N GLY A 377 3.50 2.66 2.06
CA GLY A 377 4.77 3.38 2.16
C GLY A 377 5.78 2.89 1.13
N ASN A 378 6.99 3.42 1.14
CA ASN A 378 8.05 3.06 0.21
C ASN A 378 9.41 2.90 0.90
N CYS A 379 10.46 2.64 0.12
CA CYS A 379 11.81 2.31 0.60
C CYS A 379 12.56 3.45 1.32
N TRP A 380 11.93 4.57 1.63
CA TRP A 380 12.49 5.66 2.45
C TRP A 380 11.52 6.23 3.50
N ASN A 381 10.33 5.67 3.66
CA ASN A 381 9.37 6.16 4.66
C ASN A 381 9.70 5.69 6.08
N SER A 382 10.61 4.71 6.25
CA SER A 382 11.03 4.22 7.55
C SER A 382 9.83 3.81 8.43
N SER A 383 9.77 4.26 9.66
CA SER A 383 8.70 3.97 10.64
C SER A 383 7.34 4.56 10.27
N TYR A 384 7.23 5.35 9.20
CA TYR A 384 5.94 5.84 8.70
C TYR A 384 5.25 4.84 7.78
N SER A 385 6.00 3.83 7.24
CA SER A 385 5.43 2.75 6.43
C SER A 385 4.56 1.81 7.26
N GLY A 386 3.60 1.15 6.64
CA GLY A 386 2.71 0.19 7.27
C GLY A 386 1.46 -0.05 6.42
N LEU A 387 0.65 -1.04 6.76
CA LEU A 387 -0.63 -1.29 6.06
C LEU A 387 -1.60 -0.11 6.22
N GLY A 388 -1.54 0.61 7.35
CA GLY A 388 -2.30 1.84 7.56
C GLY A 388 -1.75 3.08 6.84
N TYR A 389 -0.57 3.00 6.18
CA TYR A 389 0.01 4.14 5.47
C TYR A 389 -0.89 4.62 4.33
N VAL A 390 -1.10 5.94 4.28
CA VAL A 390 -1.84 6.60 3.18
C VAL A 390 -1.07 7.82 2.69
N TYR A 391 -0.77 7.84 1.41
CA TYR A 391 -0.31 9.02 0.71
C TYR A 391 -1.45 9.50 -0.22
N ALA A 392 -2.25 10.44 0.23
CA ALA A 392 -3.36 11.04 -0.53
C ALA A 392 -3.22 12.57 -0.55
N HIS A 393 -2.02 13.05 -0.89
CA HIS A 393 -1.74 14.45 -1.14
C HIS A 393 -1.03 14.68 -2.49
N GLY A 394 -0.95 13.65 -3.34
CA GLY A 394 -0.46 13.73 -4.71
C GLY A 394 -1.60 13.61 -5.72
N ALA A 395 -1.57 14.45 -6.75
CA ALA A 395 -2.52 14.43 -7.84
C ALA A 395 -2.45 13.09 -8.65
N ARG A 396 -3.48 12.84 -9.47
CA ARG A 396 -3.62 11.64 -10.31
C ARG A 396 -2.41 11.38 -11.21
N GLY A 397 -1.92 12.40 -11.89
CA GLY A 397 -0.78 12.31 -12.80
C GLY A 397 0.59 12.36 -12.10
N TYR A 398 0.63 12.51 -10.77
CA TYR A 398 1.91 12.59 -10.07
C TYR A 398 2.64 11.25 -10.11
N ALA A 399 3.82 11.25 -10.71
CA ALA A 399 4.69 10.10 -10.90
C ALA A 399 5.96 10.24 -10.03
N SER A 400 6.43 9.15 -9.44
CA SER A 400 7.63 9.10 -8.60
C SER A 400 8.24 7.71 -8.64
N VAL A 401 9.54 7.60 -8.43
CA VAL A 401 10.22 6.32 -8.24
C VAL A 401 9.68 5.53 -7.04
N GLY A 402 9.03 6.19 -6.09
CA GLY A 402 8.38 5.56 -4.95
C GLY A 402 6.95 5.09 -5.19
N PHE A 403 6.40 5.18 -6.40
CA PHE A 403 5.00 4.84 -6.72
C PHE A 403 4.93 3.69 -7.70
N GLY A 404 4.17 2.67 -7.35
CA GLY A 404 3.91 1.48 -8.12
C GLY A 404 2.46 1.03 -8.01
N ALA A 405 2.22 -0.25 -8.30
CA ALA A 405 0.90 -0.86 -8.24
C ALA A 405 1.02 -2.37 -8.01
N ARG A 406 -0.12 -3.04 -7.87
CA ARG A 406 -0.22 -4.51 -7.78
C ARG A 406 -1.38 -4.99 -8.64
N PRO A 407 -1.18 -6.00 -9.53
CA PRO A 407 -2.27 -6.60 -10.28
C PRO A 407 -3.21 -7.39 -9.38
N ALA A 408 -4.47 -7.51 -9.78
CA ALA A 408 -5.49 -8.31 -9.13
C ALA A 408 -6.49 -8.85 -10.15
N PHE A 409 -7.35 -9.78 -9.72
CA PHE A 409 -8.49 -10.28 -10.48
C PHE A 409 -9.72 -10.42 -9.59
N VAL A 410 -10.88 -10.22 -10.20
CA VAL A 410 -12.18 -10.69 -9.70
C VAL A 410 -12.70 -11.75 -10.66
N GLU A 411 -13.16 -12.87 -10.13
CA GLU A 411 -13.73 -13.96 -10.94
C GLU A 411 -15.26 -13.81 -10.97
N LEU A 412 -15.74 -13.02 -11.96
CA LEU A 412 -17.16 -12.72 -12.19
C LEU A 412 -17.88 -13.87 -12.89
#